data_9162fd38bf587fb178756c45ea444096
#
_entry.id   9162fd38bf587fb178756c45ea444096
#
_cell.length_a   1.000
_cell.length_b   1.000
_cell.length_c   1.000
_cell.angle_alpha   90.00
_cell.angle_beta   90.00
_cell.angle_gamma   90.00
#
_symmetry.space_group_name_H-M   'P 1'
#
loop_
_entity.id
_entity.type
_entity.pdbx_description
1 polymer ?
#
loop_
_entity_poly.entity_id
_entity_poly.type
_entity_poly.pdbx_seq_one_letter_code
_entity_poly.pdbx_strand_id
1 'polypeptide(L)'
;MLVLGVYILCQPLIDVLTSLGANAGHPVTAGVAVRSLFMVACVLYAVLVSRFPGKKRAMVYIGALVGYLALFMLYMLSIGGFSLCIANVPEVVKTFFAPFVLVFLYCIYKQYGFTVTTGMIGVAGGLYASVILVALLTGTSNVSYANSSNGFNGWFFAANEVSCIIALTAPFTVCLCVRALAAVTKKTWWKGALAVWTLAAVAVSANFIGTKIVFAVTALYCVAAFVWAAAALVRERSKTLLVQTVVLGVLCAVVIGMFFRSPLRDYLNNIYLEIMDEDSELRLISWGEEIQKASEGTWLKALLQENETWERVDQILSRRLLSASPSIQVYTEGGVLAKLLGIGYADCAAYSRSIEFMVEMDPLGILVRHGIIGFAVYCGPYLAFIGYAIVQFFKRPGQRLSSLDYCTALYSVLIGFAISTIAGHALVSPAVSTFMLVTGMQLWAQTQEQNRLPKPGKG
;
A
#
# COMPACT_ATOMS: atom_id res chain seq x y z
N MET A 1 2.02 -23.75 0.90
CA MET A 1 2.75 -22.92 1.89
C MET A 1 4.08 -22.41 1.36
N LEU A 2 4.99 -23.26 0.92
CA LEU A 2 6.28 -22.86 0.34
C LEU A 2 6.10 -21.87 -0.83
N VAL A 3 5.18 -22.16 -1.75
CA VAL A 3 4.89 -21.32 -2.92
C VAL A 3 4.49 -19.89 -2.54
N LEU A 4 3.63 -19.72 -1.55
CA LEU A 4 3.24 -18.38 -1.08
C LEU A 4 4.42 -17.62 -0.44
N GLY A 5 5.22 -18.31 0.38
CA GLY A 5 6.43 -17.72 0.97
C GLY A 5 7.44 -17.29 -0.09
N VAL A 6 7.72 -18.16 -1.06
CA VAL A 6 8.61 -17.86 -2.19
C VAL A 6 8.04 -16.68 -3.01
N TYR A 7 6.73 -16.68 -3.31
CA TYR A 7 6.09 -15.58 -4.03
C TYR A 7 6.30 -14.24 -3.34
N ILE A 8 6.10 -14.16 -2.01
CA ILE A 8 6.31 -12.92 -1.24
C ILE A 8 7.79 -12.50 -1.24
N LEU A 9 8.71 -13.43 -1.06
CA LEU A 9 10.14 -13.13 -1.04
C LEU A 9 10.71 -12.74 -2.40
N CYS A 10 10.10 -13.22 -3.49
CA CYS A 10 10.49 -12.89 -4.86
C CYS A 10 9.89 -11.57 -5.38
N GLN A 11 8.96 -10.90 -4.64
CA GLN A 11 8.35 -9.66 -5.11
C GLN A 11 9.39 -8.58 -5.48
N PRO A 12 10.46 -8.31 -4.69
CA PRO A 12 11.46 -7.32 -5.08
C PRO A 12 12.12 -7.63 -6.43
N LEU A 13 12.43 -8.91 -6.69
CA LEU A 13 12.99 -9.33 -7.97
C LEU A 13 12.00 -9.15 -9.13
N ILE A 14 10.73 -9.52 -8.92
CA ILE A 14 9.67 -9.33 -9.92
C ILE A 14 9.53 -7.86 -10.28
N ASP A 15 9.61 -6.95 -9.32
CA ASP A 15 9.48 -5.51 -9.56
C ASP A 15 10.72 -4.91 -10.25
N VAL A 16 11.92 -5.39 -9.95
CA VAL A 16 13.13 -5.02 -10.70
C VAL A 16 13.03 -5.49 -12.16
N LEU A 17 12.61 -6.75 -12.40
CA LEU A 17 12.40 -7.26 -13.76
C LEU A 17 11.28 -6.50 -14.49
N THR A 18 10.26 -6.06 -13.76
CA THR A 18 9.18 -5.20 -14.29
C THR A 18 9.74 -3.87 -14.77
N SER A 19 10.59 -3.24 -13.97
CA SER A 19 11.25 -1.99 -14.30
C SER A 19 12.13 -2.11 -15.55
N LEU A 20 12.92 -3.16 -15.64
CA LEU A 20 13.75 -3.44 -16.82
C LEU A 20 12.91 -3.63 -18.08
N GLY A 21 11.80 -4.36 -17.99
CA GLY A 21 10.87 -4.55 -19.10
C GLY A 21 10.18 -3.26 -19.53
N ALA A 22 9.71 -2.45 -18.57
CA ALA A 22 9.08 -1.18 -18.85
C ALA A 22 10.04 -0.18 -19.50
N ASN A 23 11.28 -0.10 -19.02
CA ASN A 23 12.32 0.76 -19.60
C ASN A 23 12.74 0.30 -21.00
N ALA A 24 12.58 -0.99 -21.32
CA ALA A 24 12.80 -1.55 -22.66
C ALA A 24 11.57 -1.39 -23.59
N GLY A 25 10.49 -0.74 -23.13
CA GLY A 25 9.28 -0.51 -23.93
C GLY A 25 8.39 -1.73 -24.13
N HIS A 26 8.53 -2.78 -23.31
CA HIS A 26 7.68 -3.97 -23.42
C HIS A 26 6.25 -3.69 -22.92
N PRO A 27 5.20 -4.00 -23.71
CA PRO A 27 3.80 -3.73 -23.32
C PRO A 27 3.31 -4.63 -22.17
N VAL A 28 3.88 -5.81 -22.00
CA VAL A 28 3.58 -6.73 -20.90
C VAL A 28 4.85 -6.94 -20.09
N THR A 29 4.85 -6.42 -18.87
CA THR A 29 5.98 -6.56 -17.96
C THR A 29 5.93 -7.87 -17.16
N ALA A 30 7.08 -8.29 -16.63
CA ALA A 30 7.18 -9.49 -15.80
C ALA A 30 6.20 -9.46 -14.61
N GLY A 31 6.01 -8.29 -13.99
CA GLY A 31 5.09 -8.12 -12.86
C GLY A 31 3.64 -8.40 -13.23
N VAL A 32 3.18 -7.89 -14.37
CA VAL A 32 1.81 -8.14 -14.85
C VAL A 32 1.60 -9.62 -15.12
N ALA A 33 2.53 -10.26 -15.85
CA ALA A 33 2.43 -11.67 -16.18
C ALA A 33 2.42 -12.57 -14.93
N VAL A 34 3.40 -12.42 -14.05
CA VAL A 34 3.54 -13.26 -12.84
C VAL A 34 2.35 -13.07 -11.89
N ARG A 35 1.90 -11.83 -11.66
CA ARG A 35 0.79 -11.55 -10.77
C ARG A 35 -0.54 -12.03 -11.33
N SER A 36 -0.78 -11.90 -12.63
CA SER A 36 -1.98 -12.43 -13.27
C SER A 36 -2.02 -13.97 -13.20
N LEU A 37 -0.91 -14.65 -13.47
CA LEU A 37 -0.82 -16.11 -13.31
C LEU A 37 -1.03 -16.54 -11.86
N PHE A 38 -0.45 -15.81 -10.91
CA PHE A 38 -0.65 -16.07 -9.48
C PHE A 38 -2.12 -15.89 -9.08
N MET A 39 -2.80 -14.85 -9.55
CA MET A 39 -4.23 -14.62 -9.31
C MET A 39 -5.07 -15.79 -9.83
N VAL A 40 -4.82 -16.23 -11.07
CA VAL A 40 -5.52 -17.40 -11.65
C VAL A 40 -5.28 -18.65 -10.80
N ALA A 41 -4.03 -18.91 -10.41
CA ALA A 41 -3.70 -20.04 -9.54
C ALA A 41 -4.41 -19.95 -8.17
N CYS A 42 -4.52 -18.74 -7.59
CA CYS A 42 -5.26 -18.50 -6.35
C CYS A 42 -6.76 -18.84 -6.49
N VAL A 43 -7.39 -18.42 -7.58
CA VAL A 43 -8.80 -18.72 -7.85
C VAL A 43 -8.99 -20.22 -8.06
N LEU A 44 -8.16 -20.85 -8.88
CA LEU A 44 -8.23 -22.31 -9.12
C LEU A 44 -8.04 -23.09 -7.82
N TYR A 45 -7.08 -22.71 -6.98
CA TYR A 45 -6.92 -23.31 -5.65
C TYR A 45 -8.15 -23.14 -4.80
N ALA A 46 -8.71 -21.94 -4.71
CA ALA A 46 -9.89 -21.66 -3.89
C ALA A 46 -11.09 -22.49 -4.34
N VAL A 47 -11.31 -22.63 -5.65
CA VAL A 47 -12.46 -23.35 -6.22
C VAL A 47 -12.25 -24.85 -6.18
N LEU A 48 -11.12 -25.36 -6.67
CA LEU A 48 -10.92 -26.79 -6.94
C LEU A 48 -10.29 -27.54 -5.76
N VAL A 49 -9.31 -26.92 -5.08
CA VAL A 49 -8.46 -27.61 -4.11
C VAL A 49 -8.87 -27.40 -2.67
N SER A 50 -9.28 -26.18 -2.29
CA SER A 50 -9.59 -25.87 -0.89
C SER A 50 -10.73 -26.70 -0.33
N ARG A 51 -10.56 -27.22 0.91
CA ARG A 51 -11.56 -28.01 1.63
C ARG A 51 -11.58 -27.60 3.10
N PHE A 52 -12.60 -26.87 3.52
CA PHE A 52 -12.78 -26.47 4.93
C PHE A 52 -14.26 -26.20 5.23
N PRO A 53 -14.69 -26.27 6.52
CA PRO A 53 -16.04 -25.89 6.92
C PRO A 53 -16.30 -24.41 6.59
N GLY A 54 -17.39 -24.12 5.86
CA GLY A 54 -17.73 -22.76 5.46
C GLY A 54 -17.16 -22.30 4.11
N LYS A 55 -16.53 -23.18 3.31
CA LYS A 55 -16.10 -22.89 1.93
C LYS A 55 -17.19 -22.22 1.09
N LYS A 56 -18.47 -22.59 1.31
CA LYS A 56 -19.61 -22.00 0.58
C LYS A 56 -19.61 -20.46 0.61
N ARG A 57 -19.22 -19.84 1.73
CA ARG A 57 -19.14 -18.36 1.83
C ARG A 57 -18.08 -17.77 0.89
N ALA A 58 -16.91 -18.41 0.81
CA ALA A 58 -15.86 -17.99 -0.12
C ALA A 58 -16.32 -18.14 -1.58
N MET A 59 -17.03 -19.23 -1.90
CA MET A 59 -17.57 -19.44 -3.26
C MET A 59 -18.66 -18.43 -3.62
N VAL A 60 -19.54 -18.07 -2.68
CA VAL A 60 -20.54 -17.02 -2.89
C VAL A 60 -19.86 -15.68 -3.19
N TYR A 61 -18.78 -15.36 -2.47
CA TYR A 61 -18.05 -14.12 -2.73
C TYR A 61 -17.31 -14.14 -4.07
N ILE A 62 -16.67 -15.26 -4.46
CA ILE A 62 -16.09 -15.41 -5.82
C ILE A 62 -17.20 -15.25 -6.87
N GLY A 63 -18.36 -15.87 -6.67
CA GLY A 63 -19.49 -15.71 -7.57
C GLY A 63 -19.98 -14.27 -7.68
N ALA A 64 -20.01 -13.52 -6.57
CA ALA A 64 -20.36 -12.10 -6.58
C ALA A 64 -19.31 -11.26 -7.35
N LEU A 65 -18.02 -11.52 -7.16
CA LEU A 65 -16.94 -10.86 -7.92
C LEU A 65 -17.07 -11.12 -9.42
N VAL A 66 -17.18 -12.39 -9.82
CA VAL A 66 -17.29 -12.79 -11.23
C VAL A 66 -18.58 -12.25 -11.85
N GLY A 67 -19.70 -12.36 -11.14
CA GLY A 67 -21.00 -11.84 -11.60
C GLY A 67 -20.96 -10.32 -11.78
N TYR A 68 -20.37 -9.59 -10.83
CA TYR A 68 -20.17 -8.15 -10.99
C TYR A 68 -19.28 -7.81 -12.19
N LEU A 69 -18.14 -8.51 -12.35
CA LEU A 69 -17.23 -8.26 -13.47
C LEU A 69 -17.90 -8.54 -14.82
N ALA A 70 -18.72 -9.59 -14.91
CA ALA A 70 -19.51 -9.87 -16.12
C ALA A 70 -20.51 -8.75 -16.42
N LEU A 71 -21.25 -8.26 -15.41
CA LEU A 71 -22.16 -7.11 -15.57
C LEU A 71 -21.43 -5.84 -15.97
N PHE A 72 -20.29 -5.55 -15.36
CA PHE A 72 -19.45 -4.40 -15.70
C PHE A 72 -18.96 -4.46 -17.16
N MET A 73 -18.46 -5.60 -17.61
CA MET A 73 -17.99 -5.79 -18.98
C MET A 73 -19.13 -5.71 -20.00
N LEU A 74 -20.31 -6.25 -19.70
CA LEU A 74 -21.50 -6.09 -20.52
C LEU A 74 -21.94 -4.63 -20.62
N TYR A 75 -21.85 -3.87 -19.53
CA TYR A 75 -22.13 -2.45 -19.53
C TYR A 75 -21.11 -1.68 -20.39
N MET A 76 -19.80 -1.92 -20.25
CA MET A 76 -18.78 -1.30 -21.11
C MET A 76 -19.02 -1.64 -22.60
N LEU A 77 -19.39 -2.88 -22.90
CA LEU A 77 -19.75 -3.32 -24.25
C LEU A 77 -20.96 -2.54 -24.78
N SER A 78 -21.96 -2.25 -23.95
CA SER A 78 -23.18 -1.56 -24.36
C SER A 78 -22.99 -0.08 -24.67
N ILE A 79 -22.04 0.61 -24.00
CA ILE A 79 -21.83 2.06 -24.15
C ILE A 79 -20.72 2.41 -25.15
N GLY A 80 -19.73 1.57 -25.37
CA GLY A 80 -18.58 1.85 -26.24
C GLY A 80 -18.12 0.68 -27.10
N GLY A 81 -18.91 -0.39 -27.16
CA GLY A 81 -18.62 -1.55 -28.00
C GLY A 81 -17.41 -2.38 -27.52
N PHE A 82 -16.97 -3.26 -28.40
CA PHE A 82 -15.90 -4.23 -28.09
C PHE A 82 -14.56 -3.57 -27.78
N SER A 83 -14.26 -2.43 -28.43
CA SER A 83 -13.02 -1.67 -28.21
C SER A 83 -12.93 -1.16 -26.77
N LEU A 84 -14.00 -0.53 -26.26
CA LEU A 84 -14.04 -0.05 -24.88
C LEU A 84 -13.94 -1.19 -23.86
N CYS A 85 -14.64 -2.31 -24.15
CA CYS A 85 -14.56 -3.50 -23.31
C CYS A 85 -13.12 -4.00 -23.18
N ILE A 86 -12.39 -4.18 -24.29
CA ILE A 86 -10.99 -4.64 -24.29
C ILE A 86 -10.07 -3.62 -23.58
N ALA A 87 -10.24 -2.32 -23.84
CA ALA A 87 -9.41 -1.28 -23.26
C ALA A 87 -9.49 -1.26 -21.71
N ASN A 88 -10.61 -1.69 -21.12
CA ASN A 88 -10.79 -1.76 -19.67
C ASN A 88 -10.17 -3.02 -19.03
N VAL A 89 -9.92 -4.12 -19.79
CA VAL A 89 -9.49 -5.42 -19.25
C VAL A 89 -8.20 -5.33 -18.41
N PRO A 90 -7.11 -4.66 -18.86
CA PRO A 90 -5.86 -4.63 -18.12
C PRO A 90 -6.03 -4.03 -16.72
N GLU A 91 -6.74 -2.91 -16.62
CA GLU A 91 -6.94 -2.20 -15.35
C GLU A 91 -7.92 -2.95 -14.43
N VAL A 92 -8.94 -3.58 -14.97
CA VAL A 92 -9.84 -4.46 -14.23
C VAL A 92 -9.08 -5.64 -13.62
N VAL A 93 -8.20 -6.30 -14.40
CA VAL A 93 -7.37 -7.42 -13.90
C VAL A 93 -6.44 -6.95 -12.79
N LYS A 94 -5.78 -5.81 -12.94
CA LYS A 94 -4.94 -5.22 -11.89
C LYS A 94 -5.75 -4.91 -10.62
N THR A 95 -6.86 -4.21 -10.77
CA THR A 95 -7.70 -3.79 -9.65
C THR A 95 -8.26 -4.98 -8.89
N PHE A 96 -8.86 -5.96 -9.59
CA PHE A 96 -9.50 -7.12 -8.94
C PHE A 96 -8.52 -8.22 -8.52
N PHE A 97 -7.22 -8.05 -8.73
CA PHE A 97 -6.19 -8.93 -8.18
C PHE A 97 -6.36 -9.12 -6.66
N ALA A 98 -6.49 -8.02 -5.92
CA ALA A 98 -6.52 -8.06 -4.46
C ALA A 98 -7.73 -8.84 -3.88
N PRO A 99 -8.98 -8.63 -4.31
CA PRO A 99 -10.12 -9.43 -3.84
C PRO A 99 -9.97 -10.92 -4.09
N PHE A 100 -9.46 -11.34 -5.25
CA PHE A 100 -9.26 -12.76 -5.53
C PHE A 100 -8.16 -13.38 -4.68
N VAL A 101 -7.05 -12.68 -4.48
CA VAL A 101 -5.96 -13.14 -3.60
C VAL A 101 -6.42 -13.15 -2.14
N LEU A 102 -7.27 -12.22 -1.71
CA LEU A 102 -7.86 -12.22 -0.37
C LEU A 102 -8.63 -13.52 -0.10
N VAL A 103 -9.45 -13.97 -1.05
CA VAL A 103 -10.18 -15.25 -0.92
C VAL A 103 -9.22 -16.43 -0.78
N PHE A 104 -8.18 -16.46 -1.59
CA PHE A 104 -7.15 -17.51 -1.50
C PHE A 104 -6.47 -17.54 -0.13
N LEU A 105 -6.03 -16.38 0.38
CA LEU A 105 -5.41 -16.28 1.70
C LEU A 105 -6.38 -16.72 2.80
N TYR A 106 -7.65 -16.33 2.71
CA TYR A 106 -8.68 -16.79 3.63
C TYR A 106 -8.86 -18.32 3.59
N CYS A 107 -8.88 -18.92 2.38
CA CYS A 107 -9.00 -20.38 2.23
C CYS A 107 -7.80 -21.10 2.85
N ILE A 108 -6.57 -20.63 2.60
CA ILE A 108 -5.35 -21.22 3.20
C ILE A 108 -5.38 -21.12 4.72
N TYR A 109 -5.73 -19.94 5.25
CA TYR A 109 -5.82 -19.77 6.70
C TYR A 109 -6.84 -20.70 7.33
N LYS A 110 -8.04 -20.81 6.75
CA LYS A 110 -9.10 -21.68 7.27
C LYS A 110 -8.75 -23.16 7.19
N GLN A 111 -8.03 -23.57 6.16
CA GLN A 111 -7.69 -24.98 5.94
C GLN A 111 -6.46 -25.42 6.76
N TYR A 112 -5.45 -24.56 6.90
CA TYR A 112 -4.15 -24.94 7.46
C TYR A 112 -3.75 -24.12 8.70
N GLY A 113 -4.49 -23.08 9.08
CA GLY A 113 -4.08 -22.13 10.11
C GLY A 113 -2.83 -21.32 9.73
N PHE A 114 -2.42 -21.36 8.46
CA PHE A 114 -1.19 -20.73 7.98
C PHE A 114 -1.42 -19.30 7.52
N THR A 115 -0.48 -18.44 7.91
CA THR A 115 -0.32 -17.08 7.35
C THR A 115 1.13 -16.84 6.97
N VAL A 116 1.37 -15.80 6.16
CA VAL A 116 2.73 -15.29 5.96
C VAL A 116 3.24 -14.75 7.29
N THR A 117 4.39 -15.24 7.74
CA THR A 117 4.92 -14.87 9.05
C THR A 117 5.45 -13.44 9.09
N THR A 118 5.44 -12.82 10.28
CA THR A 118 6.10 -11.52 10.55
C THR A 118 7.53 -11.48 9.98
N GLY A 119 8.28 -12.57 10.13
CA GLY A 119 9.65 -12.68 9.60
C GLY A 119 9.71 -12.62 8.07
N MET A 120 8.80 -13.31 7.36
CA MET A 120 8.78 -13.29 5.89
C MET A 120 8.45 -11.90 5.33
N ILE A 121 7.48 -11.20 5.95
CA ILE A 121 7.14 -9.81 5.57
C ILE A 121 8.34 -8.89 5.83
N GLY A 122 8.99 -9.03 6.99
CA GLY A 122 10.17 -8.25 7.35
C GLY A 122 11.36 -8.49 6.41
N VAL A 123 11.61 -9.75 6.01
CA VAL A 123 12.68 -10.07 5.04
C VAL A 123 12.36 -9.48 3.67
N ALA A 124 11.12 -9.60 3.18
CA ALA A 124 10.73 -9.01 1.89
C ALA A 124 10.93 -7.48 1.90
N GLY A 125 10.49 -6.78 2.95
CA GLY A 125 10.72 -5.34 3.11
C GLY A 125 12.21 -4.97 3.18
N GLY A 126 13.01 -5.78 3.89
CA GLY A 126 14.46 -5.62 3.95
C GLY A 126 15.14 -5.79 2.58
N LEU A 127 14.64 -6.70 1.74
CA LEU A 127 15.13 -6.89 0.37
C LEU A 127 14.79 -5.66 -0.50
N TYR A 128 13.56 -5.13 -0.44
CA TYR A 128 13.20 -3.89 -1.14
C TYR A 128 14.11 -2.73 -0.74
N ALA A 129 14.29 -2.50 0.55
CA ALA A 129 15.16 -1.45 1.06
C ALA A 129 16.63 -1.66 0.64
N SER A 130 17.11 -2.90 0.66
CA SER A 130 18.49 -3.25 0.26
C SER A 130 18.73 -2.99 -1.23
N VAL A 131 17.76 -3.26 -2.10
CA VAL A 131 17.86 -2.95 -3.54
C VAL A 131 18.05 -1.44 -3.74
N ILE A 132 17.31 -0.61 -3.01
CA ILE A 132 17.46 0.87 -3.09
C ILE A 132 18.83 1.29 -2.60
N LEU A 133 19.27 0.79 -1.44
CA LEU A 133 20.58 1.12 -0.89
C LEU A 133 21.72 0.73 -1.84
N VAL A 134 21.68 -0.49 -2.42
CA VAL A 134 22.70 -0.95 -3.37
C VAL A 134 22.69 -0.09 -4.63
N ALA A 135 21.53 0.22 -5.18
CA ALA A 135 21.40 1.06 -6.36
C ALA A 135 21.96 2.47 -6.13
N LEU A 136 21.75 3.05 -4.95
CA LEU A 136 22.33 4.34 -4.57
C LEU A 136 23.83 4.27 -4.39
N LEU A 137 24.36 3.27 -3.72
CA LEU A 137 25.81 3.09 -3.51
C LEU A 137 26.58 2.84 -4.81
N THR A 138 25.94 2.20 -5.79
CA THR A 138 26.54 1.95 -7.11
C THR A 138 26.30 3.08 -8.13
N GLY A 139 25.54 4.11 -7.76
CA GLY A 139 25.20 5.21 -8.67
C GLY A 139 24.29 4.79 -9.84
N THR A 140 23.58 3.65 -9.72
CA THR A 140 22.72 3.09 -10.79
C THR A 140 21.24 3.26 -10.51
N SER A 141 20.88 4.05 -9.49
CA SER A 141 19.48 4.27 -9.11
C SER A 141 18.72 5.06 -10.16
N ASN A 142 17.49 4.63 -10.44
CA ASN A 142 16.52 5.46 -11.16
C ASN A 142 16.12 6.67 -10.28
N VAL A 143 15.75 7.77 -10.92
CA VAL A 143 15.13 8.92 -10.24
C VAL A 143 13.66 8.67 -9.99
N SER A 144 13.14 9.15 -8.85
CA SER A 144 11.73 8.95 -8.49
C SER A 144 10.77 9.75 -9.37
N TYR A 145 11.20 10.92 -9.82
CA TYR A 145 10.41 11.82 -10.65
C TYR A 145 11.25 12.31 -11.83
N ALA A 146 10.73 12.16 -13.03
CA ALA A 146 11.35 12.69 -14.24
C ALA A 146 11.55 14.21 -14.08
N ASN A 147 12.71 14.70 -14.48
CA ASN A 147 13.08 16.13 -14.42
C ASN A 147 13.28 16.73 -13.01
N SER A 148 13.41 15.92 -11.96
CA SER A 148 13.70 16.42 -10.63
C SER A 148 14.76 15.57 -9.92
N SER A 149 15.58 16.20 -9.06
CA SER A 149 16.48 15.51 -8.13
C SER A 149 15.79 15.10 -6.82
N ASN A 150 14.44 15.11 -6.79
CA ASN A 150 13.66 15.01 -5.55
C ASN A 150 13.56 13.61 -4.94
N GLY A 151 14.26 12.62 -5.50
CA GLY A 151 14.32 11.29 -4.92
C GLY A 151 14.83 10.21 -5.86
N PHE A 152 15.09 9.04 -5.29
CA PHE A 152 15.69 7.88 -5.96
C PHE A 152 14.92 6.61 -5.58
N ASN A 153 14.41 5.90 -6.56
CA ASN A 153 13.60 4.67 -6.34
C ASN A 153 14.38 3.36 -6.56
N GLY A 154 15.71 3.42 -6.55
CA GLY A 154 16.54 2.24 -6.78
C GLY A 154 16.41 1.73 -8.22
N TRP A 155 16.29 0.42 -8.38
CA TRP A 155 16.04 -0.22 -9.69
C TRP A 155 14.56 -0.45 -9.96
N PHE A 156 13.66 0.16 -9.20
CA PHE A 156 12.23 0.02 -9.38
C PHE A 156 11.68 1.04 -10.38
N PHE A 157 10.50 0.77 -10.94
CA PHE A 157 9.87 1.65 -11.93
C PHE A 157 9.09 2.79 -11.28
N ALA A 158 8.19 2.46 -10.33
CA ALA A 158 7.25 3.41 -9.74
C ALA A 158 7.60 3.73 -8.29
N ALA A 159 8.04 4.96 -8.02
CA ALA A 159 8.41 5.42 -6.68
C ALA A 159 7.24 5.35 -5.68
N ASN A 160 6.02 5.69 -6.10
CA ASN A 160 4.84 5.64 -5.23
C ASN A 160 4.52 4.23 -4.75
N GLU A 161 4.55 3.22 -5.66
CA GLU A 161 4.29 1.83 -5.29
C GLU A 161 5.35 1.29 -4.32
N VAL A 162 6.63 1.52 -4.62
CA VAL A 162 7.74 1.08 -3.76
C VAL A 162 7.69 1.75 -2.39
N SER A 163 7.35 3.05 -2.36
CA SER A 163 7.13 3.78 -1.11
C SER A 163 6.04 3.14 -0.25
N CYS A 164 4.92 2.79 -0.87
CA CYS A 164 3.81 2.12 -0.18
C CYS A 164 4.23 0.72 0.33
N ILE A 165 4.96 -0.06 -0.47
CA ILE A 165 5.47 -1.38 -0.06
C ILE A 165 6.40 -1.24 1.14
N ILE A 166 7.35 -0.30 1.10
CA ILE A 166 8.27 -0.08 2.22
C ILE A 166 7.51 0.44 3.44
N ALA A 167 6.58 1.37 3.28
CA ALA A 167 5.74 1.87 4.38
C ALA A 167 4.98 0.74 5.09
N LEU A 168 4.45 -0.24 4.34
CA LEU A 168 3.74 -1.40 4.90
C LEU A 168 4.68 -2.43 5.55
N THR A 169 5.89 -2.60 5.02
CA THR A 169 6.80 -3.68 5.42
C THR A 169 7.90 -3.24 6.38
N ALA A 170 8.31 -1.96 6.36
CA ALA A 170 9.36 -1.44 7.25
C ALA A 170 9.08 -1.69 8.74
N PRO A 171 7.84 -1.58 9.27
CA PRO A 171 7.54 -1.94 10.64
C PRO A 171 7.94 -3.37 10.99
N PHE A 172 7.65 -4.33 10.11
CA PHE A 172 8.03 -5.74 10.28
C PHE A 172 9.54 -5.94 10.14
N THR A 173 10.17 -5.24 9.21
CA THR A 173 11.62 -5.27 8.97
C THR A 173 12.38 -4.76 10.19
N VAL A 174 11.97 -3.61 10.73
CA VAL A 174 12.56 -3.03 11.95
C VAL A 174 12.38 -3.97 13.13
N CYS A 175 11.16 -4.49 13.36
CA CYS A 175 10.88 -5.44 14.44
C CYS A 175 11.78 -6.69 14.34
N LEU A 176 11.92 -7.26 13.15
CA LEU A 176 12.78 -8.43 12.89
C LEU A 176 14.25 -8.12 13.19
N CYS A 177 14.78 -7.01 12.69
CA CYS A 177 16.18 -6.62 12.86
C CYS A 177 16.52 -6.29 14.32
N VAL A 178 15.64 -5.57 15.01
CA VAL A 178 15.82 -5.24 16.44
C VAL A 178 15.87 -6.51 17.31
N ARG A 179 15.01 -7.49 17.02
CA ARG A 179 15.06 -8.80 17.69
C ARG A 179 16.30 -9.58 17.35
N ALA A 180 16.71 -9.56 16.07
CA ALA A 180 17.93 -10.24 15.65
C ALA A 180 19.16 -9.66 16.37
N LEU A 181 19.26 -8.34 16.49
CA LEU A 181 20.36 -7.66 17.22
C LEU A 181 20.36 -7.99 18.71
N ALA A 182 19.17 -8.04 19.33
CA ALA A 182 19.06 -8.40 20.75
C ALA A 182 19.42 -9.87 21.05
N ALA A 183 19.41 -10.74 20.02
CA ALA A 183 19.72 -12.16 20.12
C ALA A 183 21.12 -12.54 19.57
N VAL A 184 21.96 -11.54 19.20
CA VAL A 184 23.29 -11.79 18.64
C VAL A 184 24.22 -12.45 19.64
N THR A 185 24.93 -13.46 19.17
CA THR A 185 26.02 -14.17 19.90
C THR A 185 27.29 -14.16 19.04
N LYS A 186 28.45 -14.57 19.63
CA LYS A 186 29.70 -14.69 18.86
C LYS A 186 29.57 -15.60 17.62
N LYS A 187 28.71 -16.65 17.68
CA LYS A 187 28.46 -17.56 16.54
C LYS A 187 27.50 -16.97 15.49
N THR A 188 26.69 -15.98 15.85
CA THR A 188 25.65 -15.40 15.00
C THR A 188 25.92 -13.93 14.66
N TRP A 189 27.18 -13.46 14.79
CA TRP A 189 27.56 -12.07 14.51
C TRP A 189 27.13 -11.58 13.11
N TRP A 190 27.17 -12.46 12.11
CA TRP A 190 26.76 -12.16 10.76
C TRP A 190 25.26 -11.79 10.66
N LYS A 191 24.40 -12.35 11.54
CA LYS A 191 22.98 -11.95 11.63
C LYS A 191 22.86 -10.52 12.15
N GLY A 192 23.74 -10.13 13.08
CA GLY A 192 23.82 -8.74 13.54
C GLY A 192 24.26 -7.78 12.43
N ALA A 193 25.29 -8.15 11.67
CA ALA A 193 25.75 -7.36 10.54
C ALA A 193 24.68 -7.18 9.46
N LEU A 194 23.96 -8.27 9.14
CA LEU A 194 22.84 -8.22 8.20
C LEU A 194 21.69 -7.35 8.73
N ALA A 195 21.39 -7.42 10.02
CA ALA A 195 20.35 -6.59 10.62
C ALA A 195 20.73 -5.10 10.60
N VAL A 196 21.99 -4.75 10.87
CA VAL A 196 22.50 -3.36 10.76
C VAL A 196 22.41 -2.87 9.32
N TRP A 197 22.86 -3.68 8.35
CA TRP A 197 22.72 -3.36 6.92
C TRP A 197 21.26 -3.07 6.55
N THR A 198 20.34 -3.95 6.97
CA THR A 198 18.93 -3.83 6.65
C THR A 198 18.29 -2.58 7.30
N LEU A 199 18.65 -2.25 8.55
CA LEU A 199 18.18 -1.03 9.20
C LEU A 199 18.73 0.23 8.52
N ALA A 200 20.01 0.21 8.10
CA ALA A 200 20.57 1.29 7.29
C ALA A 200 19.83 1.46 5.96
N ALA A 201 19.53 0.35 5.30
CA ALA A 201 18.76 0.34 4.05
C ALA A 201 17.34 0.93 4.24
N VAL A 202 16.64 0.58 5.33
CA VAL A 202 15.33 1.17 5.67
C VAL A 202 15.45 2.67 5.93
N ALA A 203 16.44 3.11 6.69
CA ALA A 203 16.65 4.53 6.98
C ALA A 203 16.96 5.33 5.71
N VAL A 204 17.82 4.80 4.82
CA VAL A 204 18.11 5.40 3.51
C VAL A 204 16.86 5.45 2.64
N SER A 205 16.13 4.35 2.51
CA SER A 205 14.91 4.29 1.71
C SER A 205 13.87 5.30 2.19
N ALA A 206 13.67 5.42 3.51
CA ALA A 206 12.73 6.37 4.11
C ALA A 206 13.04 7.83 3.72
N ASN A 207 14.32 8.16 3.56
CA ASN A 207 14.76 9.54 3.32
C ASN A 207 15.02 9.86 1.84
N PHE A 208 15.42 8.88 1.04
CA PHE A 208 15.94 9.14 -0.31
C PHE A 208 14.96 8.77 -1.43
N ILE A 209 13.89 8.04 -1.19
CA ILE A 209 12.84 7.81 -2.22
C ILE A 209 12.16 9.13 -2.60
N GLY A 210 12.14 10.13 -1.73
CA GLY A 210 11.58 11.45 -2.01
C GLY A 210 10.07 11.54 -1.83
N THR A 211 9.41 10.50 -1.28
CA THR A 211 7.98 10.54 -0.98
C THR A 211 7.73 10.84 0.50
N LYS A 212 6.73 11.71 0.77
CA LYS A 212 6.34 12.10 2.14
C LYS A 212 5.94 10.89 2.99
N ILE A 213 5.28 9.91 2.36
CA ILE A 213 4.62 8.77 3.03
C ILE A 213 5.64 7.85 3.69
N VAL A 214 6.64 7.37 2.93
CA VAL A 214 7.61 6.40 3.45
C VAL A 214 8.41 6.97 4.62
N PHE A 215 8.78 8.26 4.54
CA PHE A 215 9.46 8.94 5.65
C PHE A 215 8.56 9.05 6.89
N ALA A 216 7.38 9.65 6.73
CA ALA A 216 6.46 9.89 7.84
C ALA A 216 6.08 8.59 8.56
N VAL A 217 5.74 7.55 7.79
CA VAL A 217 5.37 6.24 8.33
C VAL A 217 6.54 5.57 9.04
N THR A 218 7.73 5.57 8.44
CA THR A 218 8.90 4.93 9.07
C THR A 218 9.32 5.66 10.34
N ALA A 219 9.38 7.00 10.31
CA ALA A 219 9.73 7.80 11.48
C ALA A 219 8.71 7.61 12.62
N LEU A 220 7.41 7.70 12.31
CA LEU A 220 6.35 7.51 13.29
C LEU A 220 6.38 6.10 13.91
N TYR A 221 6.62 5.06 13.10
CA TYR A 221 6.77 3.70 13.62
C TYR A 221 7.99 3.57 14.53
N CYS A 222 9.15 4.11 14.14
CA CYS A 222 10.36 4.06 14.97
C CYS A 222 10.13 4.73 16.33
N VAL A 223 9.49 5.90 16.36
CA VAL A 223 9.12 6.59 17.60
C VAL A 223 8.14 5.76 18.44
N ALA A 224 7.08 5.23 17.84
CA ALA A 224 6.08 4.42 18.54
C ALA A 224 6.70 3.13 19.11
N ALA A 225 7.54 2.45 18.35
CA ALA A 225 8.24 1.25 18.77
C ALA A 225 9.27 1.55 19.87
N PHE A 226 9.99 2.68 19.80
CA PHE A 226 10.89 3.14 20.84
C PHE A 226 10.15 3.39 22.16
N VAL A 227 9.04 4.14 22.11
CA VAL A 227 8.22 4.41 23.30
C VAL A 227 7.66 3.12 23.89
N TRP A 228 7.20 2.21 23.04
CA TRP A 228 6.74 0.88 23.47
C TRP A 228 7.85 0.09 24.18
N ALA A 229 9.04 0.02 23.57
CA ALA A 229 10.18 -0.71 24.12
C ALA A 229 10.68 -0.10 25.44
N ALA A 230 10.72 1.24 25.52
CA ALA A 230 11.09 1.96 26.74
C ALA A 230 10.10 1.70 27.89
N ALA A 231 8.79 1.74 27.61
CA ALA A 231 7.76 1.43 28.59
C ALA A 231 7.85 -0.04 29.07
N ALA A 232 8.09 -0.98 28.15
CA ALA A 232 8.30 -2.39 28.47
C ALA A 232 9.58 -2.60 29.30
N LEU A 233 10.66 -1.88 28.99
CA LEU A 233 11.94 -1.94 29.72
C LEU A 233 11.79 -1.48 31.17
N VAL A 234 11.05 -0.39 31.40
CA VAL A 234 10.77 0.12 32.77
C VAL A 234 10.02 -0.94 33.57
N ARG A 235 9.07 -1.64 32.95
CA ARG A 235 8.24 -2.65 33.61
C ARG A 235 8.99 -3.97 33.88
N GLU A 236 9.76 -4.46 32.89
CA GLU A 236 10.31 -5.82 32.90
C GLU A 236 11.82 -5.87 33.17
N ARG A 237 12.53 -4.74 33.07
CA ARG A 237 13.98 -4.58 33.33
C ARG A 237 14.88 -5.64 32.65
N SER A 238 14.50 -6.08 31.45
CA SER A 238 15.20 -7.12 30.69
C SER A 238 16.36 -6.54 29.89
N LYS A 239 17.52 -7.23 29.85
CA LYS A 239 18.67 -6.87 29.02
C LYS A 239 18.31 -6.86 27.52
N THR A 240 17.45 -7.78 27.09
CA THR A 240 16.96 -7.85 25.71
C THR A 240 16.17 -6.58 25.35
N LEU A 241 15.28 -6.13 26.23
CA LEU A 241 14.51 -4.89 26.04
C LEU A 241 15.41 -3.66 26.07
N LEU A 242 16.48 -3.64 26.90
CA LEU A 242 17.46 -2.57 26.88
C LEU A 242 18.14 -2.45 25.51
N VAL A 243 18.63 -3.55 24.95
CA VAL A 243 19.22 -3.55 23.60
C VAL A 243 18.23 -3.09 22.55
N GLN A 244 16.99 -3.59 22.60
CA GLN A 244 15.93 -3.18 21.65
C GLN A 244 15.65 -1.68 21.76
N THR A 245 15.52 -1.14 22.97
CA THR A 245 15.29 0.30 23.20
C THR A 245 16.44 1.15 22.65
N VAL A 246 17.69 0.76 22.92
CA VAL A 246 18.87 1.49 22.41
C VAL A 246 18.89 1.46 20.88
N VAL A 247 18.70 0.29 20.26
CA VAL A 247 18.70 0.15 18.79
C VAL A 247 17.60 1.01 18.17
N LEU A 248 16.39 0.99 18.73
CA LEU A 248 15.27 1.83 18.24
C LEU A 248 15.55 3.31 18.44
N GLY A 249 16.13 3.73 19.56
CA GLY A 249 16.52 5.12 19.79
C GLY A 249 17.56 5.61 18.79
N VAL A 250 18.59 4.79 18.51
CA VAL A 250 19.60 5.09 17.48
C VAL A 250 18.95 5.16 16.11
N LEU A 251 18.06 4.22 15.76
CA LEU A 251 17.37 4.24 14.48
C LEU A 251 16.48 5.49 14.32
N CYS A 252 15.75 5.89 15.35
CA CYS A 252 14.99 7.14 15.37
C CYS A 252 15.91 8.34 15.08
N ALA A 253 17.02 8.44 15.79
CA ALA A 253 17.97 9.54 15.62
C ALA A 253 18.55 9.57 14.20
N VAL A 254 18.87 8.40 13.63
CA VAL A 254 19.39 8.27 12.26
C VAL A 254 18.32 8.67 11.24
N VAL A 255 17.10 8.13 11.33
CA VAL A 255 16.01 8.44 10.36
C VAL A 255 15.68 9.93 10.38
N ILE A 256 15.53 10.53 11.58
CA ILE A 256 15.23 11.96 11.73
C ILE A 256 16.44 12.81 11.34
N GLY A 257 17.66 12.42 11.73
CA GLY A 257 18.88 13.16 11.39
C GLY A 257 19.18 13.19 9.89
N MET A 258 18.95 12.10 9.19
CA MET A 258 19.11 12.01 7.73
C MET A 258 18.11 12.90 6.98
N PHE A 259 16.93 13.17 7.55
CA PHE A 259 15.92 14.04 6.94
C PHE A 259 16.50 15.43 6.60
N PHE A 260 17.33 16.01 7.48
CA PHE A 260 17.93 17.34 7.26
C PHE A 260 18.89 17.42 6.06
N ARG A 261 19.29 16.29 5.49
CA ARG A 261 20.16 16.16 4.30
C ARG A 261 19.47 15.39 3.16
N SER A 262 18.17 15.14 3.25
CA SER A 262 17.45 14.35 2.27
C SER A 262 16.82 15.20 1.17
N PRO A 263 16.68 14.68 -0.05
CA PRO A 263 15.93 15.32 -1.13
C PRO A 263 14.48 15.67 -0.72
N LEU A 264 13.92 14.89 0.19
CA LEU A 264 12.56 15.11 0.70
C LEU A 264 12.43 16.43 1.45
N ARG A 265 13.44 16.85 2.22
CA ARG A 265 13.43 18.15 2.91
C ARG A 265 13.32 19.30 1.91
N ASP A 266 14.13 19.27 0.85
CA ASP A 266 14.14 20.32 -0.15
C ASP A 266 12.78 20.38 -0.88
N TYR A 267 12.21 19.23 -1.19
CA TYR A 267 10.87 19.15 -1.76
C TYR A 267 9.79 19.73 -0.82
N LEU A 268 9.81 19.38 0.47
CA LEU A 268 8.86 19.92 1.44
C LEU A 268 9.05 21.42 1.68
N ASN A 269 10.29 21.91 1.68
CA ASN A 269 10.59 23.31 1.82
C ASN A 269 10.06 24.11 0.62
N ASN A 270 10.19 23.58 -0.59
CA ASN A 270 9.62 24.20 -1.80
C ASN A 270 8.10 24.28 -1.73
N ILE A 271 7.41 23.21 -1.32
CA ILE A 271 5.96 23.22 -1.12
C ILE A 271 5.56 24.26 -0.04
N TYR A 272 6.31 24.32 1.07
CA TYR A 272 6.03 25.30 2.13
C TYR A 272 6.17 26.74 1.61
N LEU A 273 7.21 27.03 0.83
CA LEU A 273 7.40 28.34 0.22
C LEU A 273 6.28 28.66 -0.79
N GLU A 274 5.86 27.70 -1.60
CA GLU A 274 4.72 27.86 -2.52
C GLU A 274 3.41 28.17 -1.80
N ILE A 275 3.16 27.54 -0.63
CA ILE A 275 1.95 27.80 0.17
C ILE A 275 1.98 29.16 0.86
N MET A 276 3.19 29.67 1.20
CA MET A 276 3.37 30.95 1.90
C MET A 276 3.55 32.15 0.98
N ASP A 277 3.83 31.94 -0.28
CA ASP A 277 4.04 33.00 -1.26
C ASP A 277 2.73 33.27 -2.00
N GLU A 278 1.98 34.27 -1.52
CA GLU A 278 0.67 34.67 -2.09
C GLU A 278 0.76 35.18 -3.54
N ASP A 279 1.95 35.59 -4.02
CA ASP A 279 2.20 36.12 -5.37
C ASP A 279 2.82 35.09 -6.35
N SER A 280 3.12 33.87 -5.90
CA SER A 280 3.66 32.86 -6.82
C SER A 280 2.57 32.31 -7.73
N GLU A 281 2.50 32.81 -8.98
CA GLU A 281 1.93 32.01 -10.06
C GLU A 281 2.66 30.67 -10.06
N LEU A 282 1.99 29.65 -9.50
CA LEU A 282 2.48 28.28 -9.43
C LEU A 282 3.09 27.89 -10.78
N ARG A 283 4.42 27.84 -10.86
CA ARG A 283 5.12 27.17 -11.97
C ARG A 283 4.82 25.68 -11.87
N LEU A 284 3.64 25.35 -12.42
CA LEU A 284 3.18 23.99 -12.58
C LEU A 284 4.21 23.19 -13.36
N ILE A 285 4.62 22.07 -12.82
CA ILE A 285 5.25 21.00 -13.59
C ILE A 285 4.34 20.74 -14.80
N SER A 286 4.90 20.46 -15.97
CA SER A 286 4.17 20.38 -17.25
C SER A 286 2.85 19.59 -17.23
N TRP A 287 2.81 18.50 -16.47
CA TRP A 287 1.56 17.72 -16.29
C TRP A 287 0.53 18.39 -15.35
N GLY A 288 0.93 19.38 -14.56
CA GLY A 288 0.01 20.21 -13.78
C GLY A 288 -0.85 21.12 -14.67
N GLU A 289 -0.32 21.60 -15.81
CA GLU A 289 -1.09 22.35 -16.77
C GLU A 289 -2.16 21.49 -17.46
N GLU A 290 -1.81 20.22 -17.78
CA GLU A 290 -2.77 19.28 -18.36
C GLU A 290 -3.91 18.95 -17.38
N ILE A 291 -3.60 18.73 -16.09
CA ILE A 291 -4.61 18.52 -15.06
C ILE A 291 -5.50 19.75 -14.91
N GLN A 292 -4.94 20.94 -14.88
CA GLN A 292 -5.72 22.18 -14.79
C GLN A 292 -6.66 22.35 -15.96
N LYS A 293 -6.16 22.13 -17.18
CA LYS A 293 -6.97 22.19 -18.40
C LYS A 293 -8.08 21.14 -18.40
N ALA A 294 -7.77 19.90 -18.05
CA ALA A 294 -8.77 18.83 -17.99
C ALA A 294 -9.84 19.07 -16.91
N SER A 295 -9.47 19.74 -15.82
CA SER A 295 -10.40 20.08 -14.74
C SER A 295 -11.24 21.33 -15.01
N GLU A 296 -11.00 22.09 -16.09
CA GLU A 296 -11.76 23.29 -16.41
C GLU A 296 -13.26 23.04 -16.50
N GLY A 297 -14.05 23.91 -15.84
CA GLY A 297 -15.50 23.81 -15.79
C GLY A 297 -16.03 22.62 -14.99
N THR A 298 -15.20 21.92 -14.19
CA THR A 298 -15.71 20.95 -13.21
C THR A 298 -16.20 21.65 -11.95
N TRP A 299 -17.31 21.15 -11.38
CA TRP A 299 -17.85 21.71 -10.14
C TRP A 299 -16.87 21.57 -8.96
N LEU A 300 -16.04 20.53 -8.97
CA LEU A 300 -15.06 20.30 -7.90
C LEU A 300 -13.92 21.33 -7.99
N LYS A 301 -13.46 21.71 -9.21
CA LYS A 301 -12.48 22.79 -9.36
C LYS A 301 -13.05 24.11 -8.85
N ALA A 302 -14.30 24.45 -9.20
CA ALA A 302 -14.97 25.65 -8.70
C ALA A 302 -15.02 25.65 -7.16
N LEU A 303 -15.43 24.53 -6.54
CA LEU A 303 -15.46 24.38 -5.09
C LEU A 303 -14.08 24.57 -4.42
N LEU A 304 -13.03 24.01 -5.03
CA LEU A 304 -11.66 24.16 -4.51
C LEU A 304 -11.19 25.61 -4.61
N GLN A 305 -11.49 26.32 -5.70
CA GLN A 305 -11.12 27.71 -5.89
C GLN A 305 -11.89 28.70 -4.99
N GLU A 306 -13.16 28.39 -4.68
CA GLU A 306 -13.98 29.22 -3.80
C GLU A 306 -13.62 29.08 -2.32
N ASN A 307 -12.89 28.02 -1.93
CA ASN A 307 -12.59 27.74 -0.55
C ASN A 307 -11.10 27.48 -0.31
N GLU A 308 -10.41 28.50 0.18
CA GLU A 308 -8.96 28.48 0.46
C GLU A 308 -8.54 27.28 1.33
N THR A 309 -9.37 26.86 2.28
CA THR A 309 -9.06 25.68 3.13
C THR A 309 -9.00 24.41 2.31
N TRP A 310 -9.96 24.19 1.40
CA TRP A 310 -9.98 23.02 0.54
C TRP A 310 -8.88 23.08 -0.53
N GLU A 311 -8.54 24.25 -1.03
CA GLU A 311 -7.40 24.43 -1.93
C GLU A 311 -6.09 24.04 -1.26
N ARG A 312 -5.84 24.52 -0.02
CA ARG A 312 -4.65 24.11 0.78
C ARG A 312 -4.63 22.61 1.06
N VAL A 313 -5.78 22.00 1.36
CA VAL A 313 -5.88 20.53 1.55
C VAL A 313 -5.50 19.81 0.27
N ASP A 314 -5.97 20.23 -0.90
CA ASP A 314 -5.63 19.61 -2.18
C ASP A 314 -4.14 19.78 -2.53
N GLN A 315 -3.52 20.92 -2.19
CA GLN A 315 -2.06 21.11 -2.31
C GLN A 315 -1.28 20.13 -1.43
N ILE A 316 -1.70 19.94 -0.18
CA ILE A 316 -1.09 18.95 0.72
C ILE A 316 -1.26 17.53 0.18
N LEU A 317 -2.40 17.23 -0.43
CA LEU A 317 -2.71 15.98 -1.13
C LEU A 317 -2.04 15.86 -2.52
N SER A 318 -1.16 16.80 -2.89
CA SER A 318 -0.47 16.81 -4.17
C SER A 318 -1.42 16.90 -5.37
N ARG A 319 -2.46 17.75 -5.27
CA ARG A 319 -3.48 18.04 -6.30
C ARG A 319 -4.30 16.81 -6.74
N ARG A 320 -4.46 15.81 -5.87
CA ARG A 320 -5.18 14.57 -6.20
C ARG A 320 -6.68 14.75 -6.37
N LEU A 321 -7.31 15.65 -5.62
CA LEU A 321 -8.72 15.97 -5.80
C LEU A 321 -8.94 16.67 -7.14
N LEU A 322 -8.08 17.61 -7.51
CA LEU A 322 -8.14 18.30 -8.79
C LEU A 322 -7.95 17.33 -9.96
N SER A 323 -6.97 16.42 -9.88
CA SER A 323 -6.70 15.39 -10.89
C SER A 323 -7.88 14.42 -11.07
N ALA A 324 -8.60 14.11 -9.97
CA ALA A 324 -9.78 13.25 -10.01
C ALA A 324 -11.04 13.94 -10.54
N SER A 325 -11.06 15.30 -10.61
CA SER A 325 -12.27 16.08 -10.88
C SER A 325 -12.95 15.76 -12.21
N PRO A 326 -12.24 15.51 -13.36
CA PRO A 326 -12.88 15.14 -14.61
C PRO A 326 -13.64 13.81 -14.51
N SER A 327 -13.03 12.81 -13.88
CA SER A 327 -13.65 11.49 -13.67
C SER A 327 -14.85 11.55 -12.72
N ILE A 328 -14.74 12.35 -11.65
CA ILE A 328 -15.85 12.59 -10.70
C ILE A 328 -17.01 13.29 -11.41
N GLN A 329 -16.73 14.28 -12.28
CA GLN A 329 -17.74 14.99 -13.06
C GLN A 329 -18.50 14.01 -13.96
N VAL A 330 -17.80 13.19 -14.76
CA VAL A 330 -18.41 12.18 -15.62
C VAL A 330 -19.27 11.20 -14.83
N TYR A 331 -18.77 10.75 -13.65
CA TYR A 331 -19.51 9.84 -12.78
C TYR A 331 -20.79 10.49 -12.22
N THR A 332 -20.72 11.72 -11.77
CA THR A 332 -21.86 12.44 -11.15
C THR A 332 -22.92 12.85 -12.17
N GLU A 333 -22.51 13.21 -13.38
CA GLU A 333 -23.41 13.52 -14.52
C GLU A 333 -23.97 12.26 -15.18
N GLY A 334 -23.31 11.12 -14.99
CA GLY A 334 -23.70 9.85 -15.57
C GLY A 334 -25.08 9.37 -15.11
N GLY A 335 -25.74 8.59 -15.97
CA GLY A 335 -27.05 7.98 -15.67
C GLY A 335 -26.97 6.94 -14.53
N VAL A 336 -28.11 6.34 -14.21
CA VAL A 336 -28.22 5.35 -13.11
C VAL A 336 -27.23 4.19 -13.27
N LEU A 337 -27.04 3.69 -14.49
CA LEU A 337 -26.10 2.58 -14.73
C LEU A 337 -24.65 2.98 -14.45
N ALA A 338 -24.22 4.20 -14.80
CA ALA A 338 -22.89 4.71 -14.46
C ALA A 338 -22.70 4.81 -12.94
N LYS A 339 -23.72 5.24 -12.19
CA LYS A 339 -23.67 5.27 -10.72
C LYS A 339 -23.60 3.90 -10.09
N LEU A 340 -24.28 2.91 -10.67
CA LEU A 340 -24.29 1.53 -10.15
C LEU A 340 -23.04 0.75 -10.55
N LEU A 341 -22.57 0.88 -11.80
CA LEU A 341 -21.50 0.05 -12.37
C LEU A 341 -20.20 0.81 -12.62
N GLY A 342 -20.21 2.15 -12.56
CA GLY A 342 -19.03 3.00 -12.76
C GLY A 342 -18.81 3.43 -14.22
N ILE A 343 -17.76 4.23 -14.43
CA ILE A 343 -17.43 4.79 -15.75
C ILE A 343 -16.28 4.04 -16.47
N GLY A 344 -15.64 3.06 -15.81
CA GLY A 344 -14.50 2.33 -16.37
C GLY A 344 -13.18 3.12 -16.33
N TYR A 345 -12.20 2.71 -17.13
CA TYR A 345 -10.83 3.24 -17.14
C TYR A 345 -10.43 3.92 -18.45
N ALA A 346 -11.13 3.64 -19.54
CA ALA A 346 -10.81 4.17 -20.84
C ALA A 346 -11.87 5.18 -21.29
N ASP A 347 -11.44 6.18 -22.05
CA ASP A 347 -12.33 7.18 -22.62
C ASP A 347 -13.38 6.55 -23.54
N CYS A 348 -14.57 7.10 -23.52
CA CYS A 348 -15.70 6.67 -24.32
C CYS A 348 -16.39 7.89 -24.94
N ALA A 349 -16.86 7.76 -26.18
CA ALA A 349 -17.61 8.82 -26.86
C ALA A 349 -18.90 9.24 -26.12
N ALA A 350 -19.41 8.38 -25.22
CA ALA A 350 -20.55 8.71 -24.39
C ALA A 350 -20.20 9.63 -23.20
N TYR A 351 -18.93 9.87 -22.93
CA TYR A 351 -18.49 10.74 -21.84
C TYR A 351 -18.34 12.18 -22.31
N SER A 352 -18.73 13.11 -21.46
CA SER A 352 -18.60 14.55 -21.74
C SER A 352 -17.15 15.06 -21.62
N ARG A 353 -16.25 14.25 -20.99
CA ARG A 353 -14.85 14.61 -20.70
C ARG A 353 -13.95 13.38 -20.79
N SER A 354 -12.65 13.63 -20.99
CA SER A 354 -11.64 12.59 -20.80
C SER A 354 -11.56 12.12 -19.35
N ILE A 355 -11.40 10.80 -19.17
CA ILE A 355 -11.24 10.15 -17.87
C ILE A 355 -9.87 9.47 -17.74
N GLU A 356 -8.92 9.76 -18.64
CA GLU A 356 -7.58 9.16 -18.65
C GLU A 356 -6.80 9.47 -17.37
N PHE A 357 -7.11 10.59 -16.71
CA PHE A 357 -6.46 10.92 -15.45
C PHE A 357 -6.81 9.92 -14.34
N MET A 358 -5.77 9.42 -13.72
CA MET A 358 -5.89 8.44 -12.65
C MET A 358 -6.52 9.07 -11.39
N VAL A 359 -7.56 8.42 -10.87
CA VAL A 359 -8.08 8.73 -9.54
C VAL A 359 -7.19 7.99 -8.53
N GLU A 360 -6.20 8.68 -7.98
CA GLU A 360 -5.17 8.04 -7.16
C GLU A 360 -5.67 7.59 -5.78
N MET A 361 -6.75 8.15 -5.25
CA MET A 361 -7.36 7.71 -3.98
C MET A 361 -8.15 6.41 -4.20
N ASP A 362 -7.66 5.25 -3.72
CA ASP A 362 -8.23 3.95 -4.04
C ASP A 362 -9.75 3.83 -3.78
N PRO A 363 -10.31 4.18 -2.60
CA PRO A 363 -11.75 4.05 -2.39
C PRO A 363 -12.58 4.91 -3.33
N LEU A 364 -12.14 6.14 -3.59
CA LEU A 364 -12.79 7.04 -4.53
C LEU A 364 -12.63 6.53 -5.96
N GLY A 365 -11.45 6.07 -6.34
CA GLY A 365 -11.18 5.47 -7.64
C GLY A 365 -12.05 4.26 -7.90
N ILE A 366 -12.18 3.35 -6.92
CA ILE A 366 -13.05 2.18 -7.03
C ILE A 366 -14.52 2.60 -7.17
N LEU A 367 -14.98 3.59 -6.38
CA LEU A 367 -16.35 4.09 -6.47
C LEU A 367 -16.64 4.70 -7.85
N VAL A 368 -15.79 5.56 -8.36
CA VAL A 368 -15.96 6.26 -9.64
C VAL A 368 -15.85 5.26 -10.81
N ARG A 369 -14.81 4.41 -10.80
CA ARG A 369 -14.52 3.46 -11.89
C ARG A 369 -15.48 2.26 -11.93
N HIS A 370 -15.96 1.82 -10.77
CA HIS A 370 -16.76 0.59 -10.63
C HIS A 370 -18.16 0.81 -10.04
N GLY A 371 -18.54 2.04 -9.71
CA GLY A 371 -19.85 2.37 -9.16
C GLY A 371 -20.10 1.79 -7.77
N ILE A 372 -21.33 1.99 -7.29
CA ILE A 372 -21.74 1.58 -5.94
C ILE A 372 -21.68 0.06 -5.76
N ILE A 373 -22.08 -0.72 -6.79
CA ILE A 373 -22.07 -2.19 -6.70
C ILE A 373 -20.62 -2.69 -6.65
N GLY A 374 -19.76 -2.20 -7.56
CA GLY A 374 -18.34 -2.58 -7.55
C GLY A 374 -17.63 -2.16 -6.26
N PHE A 375 -17.92 -0.97 -5.76
CA PHE A 375 -17.40 -0.50 -4.47
C PHE A 375 -17.84 -1.43 -3.31
N ALA A 376 -19.10 -1.79 -3.25
CA ALA A 376 -19.63 -2.68 -2.20
C ALA A 376 -18.98 -4.07 -2.27
N VAL A 377 -18.87 -4.65 -3.46
CA VAL A 377 -18.27 -5.97 -3.67
C VAL A 377 -16.76 -5.95 -3.39
N TYR A 378 -16.07 -4.89 -3.79
CA TYR A 378 -14.63 -4.75 -3.59
C TYR A 378 -14.28 -4.37 -2.15
N CYS A 379 -14.81 -3.24 -1.66
CA CYS A 379 -14.44 -2.66 -0.37
C CYS A 379 -15.15 -3.32 0.82
N GLY A 380 -16.29 -3.99 0.59
CA GLY A 380 -17.09 -4.62 1.66
C GLY A 380 -16.28 -5.52 2.60
N PRO A 381 -15.48 -6.48 2.11
CA PRO A 381 -14.64 -7.32 2.96
C PRO A 381 -13.60 -6.54 3.78
N TYR A 382 -13.01 -5.49 3.21
CA TYR A 382 -12.05 -4.64 3.93
C TYR A 382 -12.71 -3.85 5.03
N LEU A 383 -13.88 -3.25 4.77
CA LEU A 383 -14.67 -2.54 5.77
C LEU A 383 -15.14 -3.49 6.90
N ALA A 384 -15.57 -4.69 6.55
CA ALA A 384 -15.94 -5.72 7.53
C ALA A 384 -14.71 -6.13 8.38
N PHE A 385 -13.53 -6.26 7.77
CA PHE A 385 -12.29 -6.56 8.47
C PHE A 385 -11.88 -5.43 9.43
N ILE A 386 -11.96 -4.17 8.98
CA ILE A 386 -11.68 -3.00 9.83
C ILE A 386 -12.61 -2.99 11.05
N GLY A 387 -13.92 -3.10 10.81
CA GLY A 387 -14.91 -3.15 11.88
C GLY A 387 -14.63 -4.29 12.87
N TYR A 388 -14.31 -5.48 12.35
CA TYR A 388 -13.90 -6.60 13.18
C TYR A 388 -12.64 -6.29 14.00
N ALA A 389 -11.58 -5.74 13.38
CA ALA A 389 -10.32 -5.44 14.06
C ALA A 389 -10.52 -4.41 15.18
N ILE A 390 -11.33 -3.35 14.94
CA ILE A 390 -11.69 -2.33 15.92
C ILE A 390 -12.41 -2.99 17.12
N VAL A 391 -13.48 -3.76 16.87
CA VAL A 391 -14.23 -4.42 17.93
C VAL A 391 -13.35 -5.35 18.74
N GLN A 392 -12.49 -6.12 18.07
CA GLN A 392 -11.59 -7.04 18.76
C GLN A 392 -10.51 -6.30 19.55
N PHE A 393 -10.00 -5.16 19.06
CA PHE A 393 -9.04 -4.34 19.79
C PHE A 393 -9.62 -3.88 21.14
N PHE A 394 -10.80 -3.31 21.14
CA PHE A 394 -11.42 -2.80 22.37
C PHE A 394 -11.88 -3.88 23.36
N LYS A 395 -12.00 -5.13 22.94
CA LYS A 395 -12.30 -6.24 23.87
C LYS A 395 -11.15 -6.56 24.81
N ARG A 396 -9.88 -6.37 24.42
CA ARG A 396 -8.68 -6.74 25.19
C ARG A 396 -7.51 -5.78 24.91
N PRO A 397 -7.65 -4.45 25.12
CA PRO A 397 -6.65 -3.50 24.68
C PRO A 397 -5.28 -3.70 25.36
N GLY A 398 -5.26 -3.94 26.67
CA GLY A 398 -4.02 -4.16 27.40
C GLY A 398 -3.23 -5.38 26.92
N GLN A 399 -3.91 -6.51 26.67
CA GLN A 399 -3.25 -7.72 26.16
C GLN A 399 -2.71 -7.52 24.74
N ARG A 400 -3.41 -6.72 23.90
CA ARG A 400 -3.01 -6.46 22.51
C ARG A 400 -1.84 -5.50 22.44
N LEU A 401 -1.88 -4.43 23.22
CA LEU A 401 -0.81 -3.44 23.30
C LEU A 401 0.47 -3.98 23.96
N SER A 402 0.40 -5.07 24.73
CA SER A 402 1.60 -5.71 25.29
C SER A 402 2.38 -6.53 24.25
N SER A 403 1.81 -6.83 23.08
CA SER A 403 2.46 -7.58 22.01
C SER A 403 2.99 -6.65 20.92
N LEU A 404 4.32 -6.56 20.78
CA LEU A 404 4.94 -5.77 19.71
C LEU A 404 4.53 -6.27 18.32
N ASP A 405 4.40 -7.58 18.12
CA ASP A 405 3.96 -8.15 16.84
C ASP A 405 2.54 -7.69 16.46
N TYR A 406 1.63 -7.69 17.44
CA TYR A 406 0.28 -7.20 17.23
C TYR A 406 0.28 -5.70 16.90
N CYS A 407 1.02 -4.90 17.66
CA CYS A 407 1.16 -3.46 17.43
C CYS A 407 1.75 -3.18 16.05
N THR A 408 2.77 -3.93 15.62
CA THR A 408 3.40 -3.83 14.30
C THR A 408 2.39 -4.14 13.19
N ALA A 409 1.66 -5.25 13.30
CA ALA A 409 0.66 -5.63 12.29
C ALA A 409 -0.51 -4.63 12.25
N LEU A 410 -1.00 -4.19 13.40
CA LEU A 410 -2.06 -3.17 13.50
C LEU A 410 -1.62 -1.85 12.87
N TYR A 411 -0.40 -1.38 13.22
CA TYR A 411 0.17 -0.17 12.66
C TYR A 411 0.23 -0.24 11.12
N SER A 412 0.81 -1.32 10.56
CA SER A 412 0.94 -1.48 9.11
C SER A 412 -0.42 -1.52 8.40
N VAL A 413 -1.42 -2.18 8.99
CA VAL A 413 -2.78 -2.22 8.44
C VAL A 413 -3.43 -0.83 8.46
N LEU A 414 -3.35 -0.10 9.58
CA LEU A 414 -3.91 1.25 9.69
C LEU A 414 -3.25 2.21 8.69
N ILE A 415 -1.92 2.14 8.56
CA ILE A 415 -1.18 2.93 7.59
C ILE A 415 -1.56 2.55 6.15
N GLY A 416 -1.72 1.26 5.85
CA GLY A 416 -2.15 0.82 4.53
C GLY A 416 -3.51 1.39 4.13
N PHE A 417 -4.47 1.44 5.06
CA PHE A 417 -5.76 2.10 4.81
C PHE A 417 -5.64 3.62 4.70
N ALA A 418 -4.81 4.26 5.51
CA ALA A 418 -4.55 5.69 5.39
C ALA A 418 -3.91 6.02 4.02
N ILE A 419 -2.93 5.23 3.58
CA ILE A 419 -2.31 5.38 2.26
C ILE A 419 -3.36 5.20 1.16
N SER A 420 -4.20 4.17 1.23
CA SER A 420 -5.22 3.92 0.21
C SER A 420 -6.21 5.07 0.05
N THR A 421 -6.54 5.74 1.15
CA THR A 421 -7.46 6.90 1.14
C THR A 421 -6.83 8.21 0.69
N ILE A 422 -5.54 8.42 1.01
CA ILE A 422 -4.86 9.69 0.78
C ILE A 422 -4.01 9.67 -0.49
N ALA A 423 -3.28 8.59 -0.72
CA ALA A 423 -2.26 8.48 -1.75
C ALA A 423 -2.56 7.42 -2.82
N GLY A 424 -3.46 6.50 -2.54
CA GLY A 424 -3.81 5.39 -3.42
C GLY A 424 -2.75 4.30 -3.52
N HIS A 425 -2.92 3.43 -4.50
CA HIS A 425 -2.05 2.29 -4.85
C HIS A 425 -1.96 1.17 -3.80
N ALA A 426 -2.56 1.31 -2.61
CA ALA A 426 -2.47 0.28 -1.57
C ALA A 426 -3.44 -0.90 -1.82
N LEU A 427 -4.59 -0.62 -2.40
CA LEU A 427 -5.61 -1.64 -2.70
C LEU A 427 -5.58 -2.07 -4.17
N VAL A 428 -5.42 -1.13 -5.10
CA VAL A 428 -5.58 -1.39 -6.55
C VAL A 428 -4.30 -1.85 -7.25
N SER A 429 -3.11 -1.50 -6.74
CA SER A 429 -1.85 -2.01 -7.30
C SER A 429 -1.58 -3.44 -6.84
N PRO A 430 -1.40 -4.43 -7.74
CA PRO A 430 -1.10 -5.81 -7.37
C PRO A 430 0.18 -5.98 -6.55
N ALA A 431 1.17 -5.12 -6.76
CA ALA A 431 2.42 -5.13 -6.00
C ALA A 431 2.17 -4.77 -4.53
N VAL A 432 1.53 -3.64 -4.29
CA VAL A 432 1.29 -3.09 -2.95
C VAL A 432 0.22 -3.87 -2.22
N SER A 433 -0.89 -4.20 -2.90
CA SER A 433 -2.02 -4.91 -2.32
C SER A 433 -1.64 -6.32 -1.84
N THR A 434 -0.65 -6.97 -2.46
CA THR A 434 -0.06 -8.21 -1.94
C THR A 434 0.40 -8.02 -0.48
N PHE A 435 1.15 -6.96 -0.19
CA PHE A 435 1.64 -6.69 1.17
C PHE A 435 0.52 -6.21 2.10
N MET A 436 -0.43 -5.41 1.59
CA MET A 436 -1.61 -5.03 2.36
C MET A 436 -2.41 -6.25 2.82
N LEU A 437 -2.61 -7.23 1.94
CA LEU A 437 -3.34 -8.46 2.25
C LEU A 437 -2.60 -9.35 3.25
N VAL A 438 -1.28 -9.55 3.09
CA VAL A 438 -0.53 -10.41 4.01
C VAL A 438 -0.37 -9.78 5.39
N THR A 439 -0.22 -8.46 5.48
CA THR A 439 -0.21 -7.74 6.78
C THR A 439 -1.58 -7.81 7.47
N GLY A 440 -2.67 -7.67 6.70
CA GLY A 440 -4.04 -7.86 7.20
C GLY A 440 -4.28 -9.27 7.73
N MET A 441 -3.84 -10.30 6.98
CA MET A 441 -3.95 -11.69 7.42
C MET A 441 -3.10 -11.98 8.66
N GLN A 442 -1.94 -11.35 8.78
CA GLN A 442 -1.09 -11.45 9.97
C GLN A 442 -1.80 -10.84 11.21
N LEU A 443 -2.40 -9.67 11.07
CA LEU A 443 -3.20 -9.06 12.14
C LEU A 443 -4.39 -9.95 12.53
N TRP A 444 -5.06 -10.54 11.54
CA TRP A 444 -6.16 -11.49 11.79
C TRP A 444 -5.68 -12.69 12.59
N ALA A 445 -4.58 -13.33 12.18
CA ALA A 445 -4.04 -14.52 12.85
C ALA A 445 -3.65 -14.23 14.29
N GLN A 446 -2.93 -13.15 14.53
CA GLN A 446 -2.54 -12.74 15.89
C GLN A 446 -3.75 -12.38 16.76
N THR A 447 -4.79 -11.78 16.15
CA THR A 447 -6.06 -11.53 16.84
C THR A 447 -6.72 -12.82 17.29
N GLN A 448 -6.75 -13.85 16.43
CA GLN A 448 -7.33 -15.16 16.78
C GLN A 448 -6.51 -15.89 17.84
N GLU A 449 -5.18 -15.84 17.76
CA GLU A 449 -4.28 -16.43 18.75
C GLU A 449 -4.49 -15.80 20.13
N GLN A 450 -4.48 -14.48 20.24
CA GLN A 450 -4.72 -13.78 21.49
C GLN A 450 -6.13 -14.01 22.06
N ASN A 451 -7.13 -14.25 21.22
CA ASN A 451 -8.49 -14.57 21.68
C ASN A 451 -8.56 -15.97 22.34
N ARG A 452 -7.66 -16.89 22.00
CA ARG A 452 -7.56 -18.24 22.63
C ARG A 452 -6.88 -18.21 23.99
N LEU A 453 -6.09 -17.18 24.29
CA LEU A 453 -5.44 -17.04 25.59
C LEU A 453 -6.45 -16.66 26.68
N PRO A 454 -6.28 -17.14 27.93
CA PRO A 454 -7.12 -16.73 29.05
C PRO A 454 -7.09 -15.22 29.25
N LYS A 455 -8.19 -14.65 29.76
CA LYS A 455 -8.21 -13.20 30.09
C LYS A 455 -7.25 -12.93 31.26
N PRO A 456 -6.36 -11.94 31.17
CA PRO A 456 -5.54 -11.53 32.31
C PRO A 456 -6.48 -11.11 33.46
N GLY A 457 -6.28 -11.69 34.66
CA GLY A 457 -7.00 -11.31 35.87
C GLY A 457 -8.19 -12.20 36.28
N LYS A 458 -8.30 -13.43 35.75
CA LYS A 458 -9.20 -14.48 36.28
C LYS A 458 -8.39 -15.69 36.82
N GLY A 459 -7.28 -15.43 37.47
CA GLY A 459 -6.53 -16.38 38.27
C GLY A 459 -6.35 -15.81 39.65
#